data_6e58099a465ed79618fcee9800f5d041
#
_entry.id   6e58099a465ed79618fcee9800f5d041
#
_cell.length_a   1.000
_cell.length_b   1.000
_cell.length_c   1.000
_cell.angle_alpha   90.00
_cell.angle_beta   90.00
_cell.angle_gamma   90.00
#
_symmetry.space_group_name_H-M   'P 1'
#
loop_
_entity.id
_entity.type
_entity.pdbx_description
1 polymer ?
#
loop_
_entity_poly.entity_id
_entity_poly.type
_entity_poly.pdbx_seq_one_letter_code
_entity_poly.pdbx_strand_id
1 'polypeptide(L)'
;MADILMLNKPRGLITACRDDKNRTVMECLPEQFRHLRPVGRLDKETEGLLLFTNDGKFTQTLLDPASGIAKTYAFLCFGHLTDDGINELQNGTCLYANNRPAKPCEVIRQRYLTVADVGNYISERRRGHHLNNPTGNASQGIIRITEGQKHEVRLLLRTVRCAVLYLKRLSIGNLMLDSTLSPGESRLLTQAEVQQLLQPAPPLTEKTYQHLLPELNLP
;
A
#
# COMPACT_ATOMS: atom_id res chain seq x y z
N MET A 1 -25.57 12.35 3.23
CA MET A 1 -24.59 11.29 2.91
C MET A 1 -23.49 11.42 3.93
N ALA A 2 -22.92 10.32 4.42
CA ALA A 2 -21.82 10.41 5.37
C ALA A 2 -20.56 10.97 4.69
N ASP A 3 -19.81 11.79 5.42
CA ASP A 3 -18.52 12.29 4.94
C ASP A 3 -17.53 11.14 4.81
N ILE A 4 -16.87 11.07 3.66
CA ILE A 4 -15.75 10.16 3.42
C ILE A 4 -14.56 11.01 3.00
N LEU A 5 -13.49 10.94 3.80
CA LEU A 5 -12.27 11.71 3.59
C LEU A 5 -11.19 10.79 3.03
N MET A 6 -10.49 11.24 2.00
CA MET A 6 -9.25 10.65 1.49
C MET A 6 -8.07 11.37 2.12
N LEU A 7 -7.10 10.60 2.62
CA LEU A 7 -5.80 11.08 3.07
C LEU A 7 -4.70 10.41 2.24
N ASN A 8 -3.76 11.20 1.73
CA ASN A 8 -2.46 10.66 1.32
C ASN A 8 -1.61 10.47 2.58
N LYS A 9 -1.70 9.28 3.18
CA LYS A 9 -1.01 9.00 4.45
C LYS A 9 0.50 9.10 4.28
N PRO A 10 1.20 9.93 5.05
CA PRO A 10 2.66 9.95 5.06
C PRO A 10 3.25 8.77 5.82
N ARG A 11 4.51 8.49 5.57
CA ARG A 11 5.33 7.54 6.34
C ARG A 11 5.52 8.03 7.79
N GLY A 12 5.71 7.11 8.72
CA GLY A 12 6.03 7.43 10.12
C GLY A 12 4.83 7.59 11.06
N LEU A 13 3.61 7.66 10.55
CA LEU A 13 2.39 7.74 11.36
C LEU A 13 1.70 6.39 11.46
N ILE A 14 1.21 6.04 12.65
CA ILE A 14 0.39 4.83 12.84
C ILE A 14 -1.08 5.13 12.51
N THR A 15 -1.80 4.13 12.01
CA THR A 15 -3.25 4.21 11.79
C THR A 15 -3.99 3.89 13.08
N ALA A 16 -4.15 4.89 13.92
CA ALA A 16 -4.91 4.83 15.17
C ALA A 16 -5.58 6.19 15.43
N CYS A 17 -6.67 6.19 16.17
CA CYS A 17 -7.33 7.43 16.57
C CYS A 17 -6.58 8.13 17.72
N ARG A 18 -5.92 7.37 18.58
CA ARG A 18 -5.09 7.85 19.67
C ARG A 18 -4.00 6.83 19.97
N ASP A 19 -2.84 7.32 20.34
CA ASP A 19 -1.72 6.52 20.86
C ASP A 19 -0.85 7.43 21.73
N ASP A 20 -0.38 6.93 22.87
CA ASP A 20 0.38 7.74 23.83
C ASP A 20 1.89 7.76 23.50
N LYS A 21 2.35 6.89 22.61
CA LYS A 21 3.79 6.74 22.27
C LYS A 21 4.12 7.11 20.84
N ASN A 22 3.15 7.06 19.94
CA ASN A 22 3.38 7.29 18.52
C ASN A 22 2.45 8.36 17.99
N ARG A 23 2.95 9.13 17.03
CA ARG A 23 2.15 10.05 16.22
C ARG A 23 1.15 9.26 15.39
N THR A 24 -0.07 9.76 15.28
CA THR A 24 -1.16 9.09 14.58
C THR A 24 -1.57 9.83 13.31
N VAL A 25 -2.29 9.14 12.43
CA VAL A 25 -2.87 9.72 11.21
C VAL A 25 -3.87 10.84 11.49
N MET A 26 -4.39 10.93 12.73
CA MET A 26 -5.31 12.00 13.12
C MET A 26 -4.68 13.39 13.11
N GLU A 27 -3.35 13.48 13.19
CA GLU A 27 -2.62 14.75 13.10
C GLU A 27 -2.67 15.38 11.70
N CYS A 28 -2.92 14.56 10.66
CA CYS A 28 -3.08 15.02 9.28
C CYS A 28 -4.47 15.56 8.97
N LEU A 29 -5.45 15.34 9.86
CA LEU A 29 -6.83 15.73 9.59
C LEU A 29 -7.10 17.17 10.06
N PRO A 30 -7.76 17.98 9.21
CA PRO A 30 -8.36 19.24 9.66
C PRO A 30 -9.25 19.02 10.88
N GLU A 31 -9.32 19.98 11.78
CA GLU A 31 -10.00 19.86 13.07
C GLU A 31 -11.47 19.39 12.94
N GLN A 32 -12.17 19.94 11.95
CA GLN A 32 -13.56 19.56 11.67
C GLN A 32 -13.77 18.09 11.29
N PHE A 33 -12.73 17.39 10.83
CA PHE A 33 -12.79 15.99 10.40
C PHE A 33 -12.16 15.01 11.41
N ARG A 34 -11.64 15.50 12.54
CA ARG A 34 -11.02 14.63 13.57
C ARG A 34 -12.01 13.70 14.27
N HIS A 35 -13.30 13.91 14.09
CA HIS A 35 -14.35 13.02 14.55
C HIS A 35 -14.48 11.75 13.68
N LEU A 36 -13.97 11.75 12.45
CA LEU A 36 -13.99 10.59 11.54
C LEU A 36 -13.01 9.50 12.01
N ARG A 37 -13.26 8.27 11.59
CA ARG A 37 -12.46 7.10 11.92
C ARG A 37 -11.78 6.53 10.68
N PRO A 38 -10.55 6.03 10.78
CA PRO A 38 -9.89 5.41 9.64
C PRO A 38 -10.59 4.12 9.20
N VAL A 39 -10.74 3.93 7.91
CA VAL A 39 -11.29 2.72 7.27
C VAL A 39 -10.15 1.74 7.01
N GLY A 40 -10.02 0.76 7.87
CA GLY A 40 -8.89 -0.16 7.85
C GLY A 40 -7.60 0.49 8.30
N ARG A 41 -6.48 -0.10 7.91
CA ARG A 41 -5.16 0.31 8.40
C ARG A 41 -4.12 0.28 7.30
N LEU A 42 -3.14 1.18 7.41
CA LEU A 42 -1.83 1.10 6.80
C LEU A 42 -0.77 1.03 7.91
N ASP A 43 0.28 0.28 7.68
CA ASP A 43 1.40 0.21 8.62
C ASP A 43 2.07 1.57 8.77
N LYS A 44 2.84 1.75 9.84
CA LYS A 44 3.61 2.97 10.11
C LYS A 44 4.47 3.40 8.93
N GLU A 45 5.14 2.42 8.30
CA GLU A 45 6.05 2.63 7.18
C GLU A 45 5.39 2.49 5.80
N THR A 46 4.06 2.42 5.74
CA THR A 46 3.29 2.37 4.49
C THR A 46 2.62 3.71 4.24
N GLU A 47 2.68 4.17 3.00
CA GLU A 47 2.14 5.45 2.54
C GLU A 47 0.87 5.28 1.71
N GLY A 48 0.27 6.41 1.31
CA GLY A 48 -0.75 6.48 0.28
C GLY A 48 -2.18 6.50 0.79
N LEU A 49 -3.10 6.01 -0.04
CA LEU A 49 -4.53 6.16 0.14
C LEU A 49 -5.04 5.53 1.45
N LEU A 50 -5.52 6.37 2.35
CA LEU A 50 -6.25 5.97 3.56
C LEU A 50 -7.57 6.73 3.60
N LEU A 51 -8.66 6.04 3.89
CA LEU A 51 -9.99 6.63 4.00
C LEU A 51 -10.41 6.80 5.46
N PHE A 52 -11.27 7.79 5.70
CA PHE A 52 -11.90 8.05 6.99
C PHE A 52 -13.39 8.28 6.82
N THR A 53 -14.19 7.73 7.72
CA THR A 53 -15.64 7.96 7.79
C THR A 53 -16.18 7.53 9.14
N ASN A 54 -17.42 7.93 9.47
CA ASN A 54 -18.20 7.38 10.57
C ASN A 54 -19.30 6.42 10.09
N ASP A 55 -19.40 6.16 8.79
CA ASP A 55 -20.32 5.15 8.27
C ASP A 55 -19.78 3.73 8.51
N GLY A 56 -20.31 3.09 9.57
CA GLY A 56 -19.91 1.74 9.95
C GLY A 56 -20.28 0.68 8.92
N LYS A 57 -21.43 0.83 8.21
CA LYS A 57 -21.86 -0.11 7.17
C LYS A 57 -20.93 -0.03 5.96
N PHE A 58 -20.61 1.19 5.53
CA PHE A 58 -19.64 1.42 4.46
C PHE A 58 -18.26 0.86 4.82
N THR A 59 -17.78 1.11 6.04
CA THR A 59 -16.53 0.57 6.56
C THR A 59 -16.52 -0.96 6.49
N GLN A 60 -17.58 -1.61 6.96
CA GLN A 60 -17.71 -3.05 6.95
C GLN A 60 -17.64 -3.60 5.52
N THR A 61 -18.38 -3.02 4.57
CA THR A 61 -18.37 -3.43 3.16
C THR A 61 -16.97 -3.34 2.55
N LEU A 62 -16.21 -2.26 2.83
CA LEU A 62 -14.86 -2.08 2.29
C LEU A 62 -13.82 -3.02 2.89
N LEU A 63 -14.02 -3.44 4.13
CA LEU A 63 -13.06 -4.27 4.87
C LEU A 63 -13.39 -5.76 4.80
N ASP A 64 -14.61 -6.14 4.43
CA ASP A 64 -15.02 -7.53 4.31
C ASP A 64 -14.20 -8.24 3.21
N PRO A 65 -13.44 -9.31 3.53
CA PRO A 65 -12.72 -10.09 2.54
C PRO A 65 -13.64 -10.74 1.50
N ALA A 66 -14.93 -10.96 1.82
CA ALA A 66 -15.92 -11.49 0.90
C ALA A 66 -16.34 -10.48 -0.17
N SER A 67 -16.19 -9.17 0.08
CA SER A 67 -16.50 -8.12 -0.89
C SER A 67 -15.57 -8.14 -2.10
N GLY A 68 -14.37 -8.74 -1.96
CA GLY A 68 -13.38 -8.80 -3.04
C GLY A 68 -12.83 -7.45 -3.48
N ILE A 69 -13.06 -6.37 -2.70
CA ILE A 69 -12.61 -5.03 -3.06
C ILE A 69 -11.08 -4.99 -3.05
N ALA A 70 -10.52 -4.79 -4.24
CA ALA A 70 -9.09 -4.79 -4.47
C ALA A 70 -8.38 -3.60 -3.81
N LYS A 71 -7.16 -3.82 -3.35
CA LYS A 71 -6.23 -2.78 -2.88
C LYS A 71 -4.96 -2.91 -3.68
N THR A 72 -4.57 -1.85 -4.39
CA THR A 72 -3.39 -1.84 -5.25
C THR A 72 -2.27 -1.04 -4.60
N TYR A 73 -1.07 -1.60 -4.62
CA TYR A 73 0.11 -1.01 -4.00
C TYR A 73 1.26 -0.93 -4.99
N ALA A 74 2.00 0.19 -4.97
CA ALA A 74 3.34 0.24 -5.50
C ALA A 74 4.32 -0.25 -4.43
N PHE A 75 5.32 -1.01 -4.83
CA PHE A 75 6.36 -1.48 -3.94
C PHE A 75 7.76 -1.31 -4.51
N LEU A 76 8.70 -1.15 -3.60
CA LEU A 76 10.11 -1.32 -3.80
C LEU A 76 10.59 -2.38 -2.81
N CYS A 77 11.27 -3.39 -3.27
CA CYS A 77 11.81 -4.44 -2.41
C CYS A 77 13.30 -4.69 -2.69
N PHE A 78 14.00 -5.09 -1.65
CA PHE A 78 15.30 -5.73 -1.77
C PHE A 78 15.08 -7.21 -2.11
N GLY A 79 15.72 -7.70 -3.14
CA GLY A 79 15.57 -9.03 -3.69
C GLY A 79 15.18 -8.98 -5.18
N HIS A 80 15.49 -10.07 -5.87
CA HIS A 80 15.18 -10.26 -7.28
C HIS A 80 13.83 -10.95 -7.41
N LEU A 81 12.78 -10.19 -7.70
CA LEU A 81 11.45 -10.74 -7.95
C LEU A 81 11.46 -11.43 -9.33
N THR A 82 11.66 -12.75 -9.33
CA THR A 82 11.71 -13.56 -10.53
C THR A 82 10.33 -13.83 -11.12
N ASP A 83 10.27 -14.32 -12.36
CA ASP A 83 9.02 -14.73 -13.00
C ASP A 83 8.38 -15.91 -12.25
N ASP A 84 9.19 -16.85 -11.73
CA ASP A 84 8.69 -17.94 -10.88
C ASP A 84 8.07 -17.41 -9.60
N GLY A 85 8.69 -16.41 -8.96
CA GLY A 85 8.13 -15.76 -7.78
C GLY A 85 6.81 -15.02 -8.08
N ILE A 86 6.71 -14.38 -9.24
CA ILE A 86 5.46 -13.77 -9.70
C ILE A 86 4.39 -14.85 -9.90
N ASN A 87 4.70 -15.95 -10.58
CA ASN A 87 3.79 -17.06 -10.80
C ASN A 87 3.31 -17.68 -9.48
N GLU A 88 4.22 -17.85 -8.49
CA GLU A 88 3.86 -18.34 -7.16
C GLU A 88 2.81 -17.42 -6.50
N LEU A 89 3.04 -16.11 -6.50
CA LEU A 89 2.11 -15.14 -5.92
C LEU A 89 0.75 -15.11 -6.64
N GLN A 90 0.75 -15.24 -7.96
CA GLN A 90 -0.47 -15.22 -8.78
C GLN A 90 -1.30 -16.50 -8.65
N ASN A 91 -0.70 -17.63 -8.33
CA ASN A 91 -1.41 -18.89 -8.08
C ASN A 91 -1.88 -19.06 -6.63
N GLY A 92 -1.50 -18.15 -5.74
CA GLY A 92 -1.74 -18.26 -4.31
C GLY A 92 -0.63 -18.99 -3.59
N THR A 93 -0.32 -18.54 -2.40
CA THR A 93 0.78 -19.06 -1.59
C THR A 93 0.42 -18.96 -0.10
N CYS A 94 1.31 -19.44 0.76
CA CYS A 94 1.19 -19.24 2.20
C CYS A 94 2.09 -18.10 2.67
N LEU A 95 1.56 -17.24 3.53
CA LEU A 95 2.31 -16.12 4.08
C LEU A 95 3.52 -16.58 4.91
N TYR A 96 4.67 -16.01 4.63
CA TYR A 96 5.97 -16.38 5.17
C TYR A 96 6.01 -16.58 6.69
N ALA A 97 5.36 -15.71 7.46
CA ALA A 97 5.56 -15.67 8.92
C ALA A 97 4.64 -16.62 9.71
N ASN A 98 3.50 -17.00 9.16
CA ASN A 98 2.44 -17.70 9.89
C ASN A 98 1.80 -18.85 9.13
N ASN A 99 2.33 -19.14 7.97
CA ASN A 99 1.85 -20.18 7.05
C ASN A 99 0.34 -20.10 6.75
N ARG A 100 -0.26 -18.91 6.86
CA ARG A 100 -1.67 -18.70 6.50
C ARG A 100 -1.80 -18.66 5.00
N PRO A 101 -2.81 -19.34 4.44
CA PRO A 101 -3.09 -19.21 3.01
C PRO A 101 -3.43 -17.76 2.68
N ALA A 102 -2.91 -17.30 1.54
CA ALA A 102 -3.25 -16.03 0.93
C ALA A 102 -3.91 -16.28 -0.42
N LYS A 103 -4.91 -15.47 -0.75
CA LYS A 103 -5.53 -15.54 -2.07
C LYS A 103 -4.53 -15.20 -3.17
N PRO A 104 -4.75 -15.71 -4.39
CA PRO A 104 -4.03 -15.24 -5.57
C PRO A 104 -4.04 -13.72 -5.65
N CYS A 105 -2.90 -13.13 -5.98
CA CYS A 105 -2.77 -11.69 -6.17
C CYS A 105 -2.24 -11.39 -7.58
N GLU A 106 -2.53 -10.18 -8.08
CA GLU A 106 -1.96 -9.72 -9.35
C GLU A 106 -0.66 -8.98 -9.07
N VAL A 107 0.40 -9.29 -9.80
CA VAL A 107 1.72 -8.66 -9.64
C VAL A 107 2.29 -8.30 -11.00
N ILE A 108 2.83 -7.08 -11.10
CA ILE A 108 3.62 -6.61 -12.23
C ILE A 108 4.97 -6.15 -11.69
N ARG A 109 6.07 -6.77 -12.17
CA ARG A 109 7.41 -6.24 -11.98
C ARG A 109 7.66 -5.21 -13.08
N GLN A 110 7.96 -3.97 -12.67
CA GLN A 110 8.26 -2.90 -13.61
C GLN A 110 9.72 -2.92 -14.06
N ARG A 111 10.63 -3.06 -13.09
CA ARG A 111 12.07 -3.05 -13.36
C ARG A 111 12.87 -3.68 -12.23
N TYR A 112 14.08 -4.08 -12.57
CA TYR A 112 15.15 -4.37 -11.63
C TYR A 112 15.96 -3.12 -11.33
N LEU A 113 16.49 -3.04 -10.13
CA LEU A 113 17.30 -1.95 -9.61
C LEU A 113 18.51 -2.53 -8.88
N THR A 114 19.54 -1.72 -8.72
CA THR A 114 20.68 -2.04 -7.86
C THR A 114 20.43 -1.57 -6.42
N VAL A 115 21.21 -2.09 -5.47
CA VAL A 115 21.16 -1.58 -4.08
C VAL A 115 21.55 -0.09 -4.02
N ALA A 116 22.43 0.36 -4.90
CA ALA A 116 22.80 1.77 -4.98
C ALA A 116 21.61 2.66 -5.32
N ASP A 117 20.75 2.23 -6.26
CA ASP A 117 19.55 2.96 -6.66
C ASP A 117 18.52 3.11 -5.52
N VAL A 118 18.53 2.20 -4.56
CA VAL A 118 17.53 2.14 -3.49
C VAL A 118 18.07 2.57 -2.12
N GLY A 119 19.31 3.05 -2.07
CA GLY A 119 20.02 3.38 -0.82
C GLY A 119 19.25 4.32 0.11
N ASN A 120 18.52 5.29 -0.44
CA ASN A 120 17.70 6.24 0.32
C ASN A 120 16.50 5.62 1.03
N TYR A 121 16.05 4.42 0.59
CA TYR A 121 14.93 3.69 1.17
C TYR A 121 15.38 2.65 2.21
N ILE A 122 16.68 2.39 2.28
CA ILE A 122 17.25 1.47 3.27
C ILE A 122 17.44 2.26 4.57
N SER A 123 16.69 1.90 5.62
CA SER A 123 16.88 2.51 6.94
C SER A 123 18.31 2.28 7.43
N GLU A 124 18.87 3.25 8.17
CA GLU A 124 20.24 3.18 8.72
C GLU A 124 20.52 1.86 9.46
N ARG A 125 19.51 1.33 10.17
CA ARG A 125 19.59 0.06 10.89
C ARG A 125 19.79 -1.15 9.96
N ARG A 126 19.42 -1.05 8.69
CA ARG A 126 19.57 -2.11 7.66
C ARG A 126 20.73 -1.85 6.71
N ARG A 127 21.26 -0.62 6.67
CA ARG A 127 22.38 -0.25 5.76
C ARG A 127 23.59 -1.15 5.97
N GLY A 128 23.96 -1.49 7.21
CA GLY A 128 25.13 -2.32 7.49
C GLY A 128 25.08 -3.74 6.90
N HIS A 129 23.89 -4.34 6.74
CA HIS A 129 23.74 -5.68 6.18
C HIS A 129 23.61 -5.73 4.67
N HIS A 130 23.19 -4.63 4.01
CA HIS A 130 22.88 -4.61 2.57
C HIS A 130 23.92 -3.86 1.75
N LEU A 131 24.62 -2.89 2.33
CA LEU A 131 25.68 -2.13 1.63
C LEU A 131 26.97 -2.95 1.38
N ASN A 132 27.14 -4.07 2.05
CA ASN A 132 28.26 -4.98 1.79
C ASN A 132 28.10 -5.75 0.47
N ASN A 133 26.93 -5.66 -0.18
CA ASN A 133 26.72 -6.20 -1.53
C ASN A 133 26.06 -5.11 -2.42
N PRO A 134 26.85 -4.15 -2.91
CA PRO A 134 26.35 -3.04 -3.77
C PRO A 134 25.76 -3.54 -5.10
N THR A 135 26.08 -4.76 -5.51
CA THR A 135 25.48 -5.43 -6.68
C THR A 135 24.19 -6.20 -6.33
N GLY A 136 23.74 -6.14 -5.08
CA GLY A 136 22.49 -6.77 -4.67
C GLY A 136 21.33 -6.28 -5.50
N ASN A 137 20.43 -7.22 -5.84
CA ASN A 137 19.27 -6.94 -6.66
C ASN A 137 18.15 -6.31 -5.84
N ALA A 138 17.49 -5.32 -6.40
CA ALA A 138 16.23 -4.79 -5.93
C ALA A 138 15.20 -4.87 -7.06
N SER A 139 13.92 -4.84 -6.71
CA SER A 139 12.83 -4.90 -7.68
C SER A 139 11.76 -3.88 -7.32
N GLN A 140 11.24 -3.22 -8.36
CA GLN A 140 10.11 -2.30 -8.27
C GLN A 140 8.93 -2.88 -9.01
N GLY A 141 7.72 -2.67 -8.48
CA GLY A 141 6.51 -3.15 -9.14
C GLY A 141 5.22 -2.69 -8.47
N ILE A 142 4.14 -3.28 -8.95
CA ILE A 142 2.78 -3.06 -8.48
C ILE A 142 2.20 -4.42 -8.06
N ILE A 143 1.54 -4.44 -6.93
CA ILE A 143 0.83 -5.62 -6.43
C ILE A 143 -0.61 -5.26 -6.06
N ARG A 144 -1.55 -6.12 -6.41
CA ARG A 144 -2.96 -6.01 -6.07
C ARG A 144 -3.40 -7.22 -5.27
N ILE A 145 -4.03 -6.96 -4.14
CA ILE A 145 -4.63 -7.95 -3.24
C ILE A 145 -6.12 -7.68 -3.06
N THR A 146 -6.91 -8.71 -2.77
CA THR A 146 -8.35 -8.61 -2.48
C THR A 146 -8.68 -8.88 -1.01
N GLU A 147 -7.69 -9.27 -0.22
CA GLU A 147 -7.79 -9.46 1.22
C GLU A 147 -7.32 -8.22 1.98
N GLY A 148 -6.92 -8.34 3.20
CA GLY A 148 -6.42 -7.27 4.05
C GLY A 148 -5.80 -7.84 5.32
N GLN A 149 -5.10 -8.98 5.21
CA GLN A 149 -4.43 -9.58 6.35
C GLN A 149 -3.32 -8.66 6.88
N LYS A 150 -2.98 -8.80 8.15
CA LYS A 150 -1.92 -7.98 8.77
C LYS A 150 -0.59 -8.16 8.03
N HIS A 151 -0.01 -7.05 7.58
CA HIS A 151 1.26 -7.01 6.83
C HIS A 151 1.27 -7.85 5.54
N GLU A 152 0.12 -8.14 4.96
CA GLU A 152 -0.05 -9.11 3.87
C GLU A 152 0.92 -8.91 2.70
N VAL A 153 0.98 -7.72 2.10
CA VAL A 153 1.88 -7.44 0.98
C VAL A 153 3.35 -7.67 1.36
N ARG A 154 3.75 -7.29 2.58
CA ARG A 154 5.12 -7.51 3.06
C ARG A 154 5.44 -8.98 3.24
N LEU A 155 4.48 -9.77 3.69
CA LEU A 155 4.63 -11.20 3.90
C LEU A 155 4.60 -11.96 2.56
N LEU A 156 3.71 -11.59 1.62
CA LEU A 156 3.66 -12.15 0.27
C LEU A 156 5.00 -11.97 -0.45
N LEU A 157 5.51 -10.74 -0.53
CA LEU A 157 6.79 -10.48 -1.18
C LEU A 157 7.95 -11.18 -0.48
N ARG A 158 7.89 -11.33 0.85
CA ARG A 158 8.92 -12.05 1.59
C ARG A 158 8.91 -13.56 1.31
N THR A 159 7.76 -14.15 1.01
CA THR A 159 7.64 -15.57 0.60
C THR A 159 8.53 -15.83 -0.62
N VAL A 160 8.53 -14.90 -1.58
CA VAL A 160 9.38 -14.96 -2.79
C VAL A 160 10.74 -14.25 -2.61
N ARG A 161 11.25 -14.19 -1.38
CA ARG A 161 12.57 -13.64 -1.01
C ARG A 161 12.75 -12.15 -1.29
N CYS A 162 11.67 -11.40 -1.37
CA CYS A 162 11.68 -9.95 -1.59
C CYS A 162 11.31 -9.20 -0.30
N ALA A 163 12.25 -8.45 0.28
CA ALA A 163 12.03 -7.66 1.50
C ALA A 163 11.58 -6.23 1.14
N VAL A 164 10.37 -5.85 1.53
CA VAL A 164 9.80 -4.53 1.20
C VAL A 164 10.57 -3.40 1.88
N LEU A 165 11.08 -2.46 1.07
CA LEU A 165 11.74 -1.22 1.47
C LEU A 165 10.76 -0.04 1.46
N TYR A 166 9.91 0.04 0.45
CA TYR A 166 8.89 1.07 0.27
C TYR A 166 7.56 0.42 -0.14
N LEU A 167 6.46 0.97 0.37
CA LEU A 167 5.12 0.51 0.05
C LEU A 167 4.15 1.70 0.09
N LYS A 168 3.40 1.89 -1.00
CA LYS A 168 2.39 2.96 -1.11
C LYS A 168 1.10 2.39 -1.68
N ARG A 169 -0.03 2.59 -0.99
CA ARG A 169 -1.33 2.21 -1.52
C ARG A 169 -1.81 3.22 -2.54
N LEU A 170 -2.01 2.77 -3.77
CA LEU A 170 -2.39 3.59 -4.92
C LEU A 170 -3.90 3.68 -5.11
N SER A 171 -4.64 2.57 -4.81
CA SER A 171 -6.08 2.52 -5.01
C SER A 171 -6.80 1.58 -4.05
N ILE A 172 -8.10 1.82 -3.89
CA ILE A 172 -9.07 0.91 -3.26
C ILE A 172 -10.25 0.79 -4.24
N GLY A 173 -10.58 -0.44 -4.68
CA GLY A 173 -11.51 -0.64 -5.77
C GLY A 173 -11.06 0.13 -7.01
N ASN A 174 -11.96 0.88 -7.64
CA ASN A 174 -11.66 1.75 -8.76
C ASN A 174 -11.28 3.19 -8.32
N LEU A 175 -11.28 3.51 -7.02
CA LEU A 175 -10.84 4.81 -6.53
C LEU A 175 -9.33 4.87 -6.46
N MET A 176 -8.75 5.81 -7.21
CA MET A 176 -7.31 6.11 -7.19
C MET A 176 -6.99 7.16 -6.12
N LEU A 177 -5.76 7.08 -5.57
CA LEU A 177 -5.20 8.19 -4.80
C LEU A 177 -5.14 9.44 -5.69
N ASP A 178 -5.60 10.57 -5.15
CA ASP A 178 -5.47 11.85 -5.84
C ASP A 178 -3.98 12.26 -5.89
N SER A 179 -3.43 12.36 -7.09
CA SER A 179 -2.02 12.71 -7.31
C SER A 179 -1.69 14.16 -6.95
N THR A 180 -2.71 15.02 -6.76
CA THR A 180 -2.50 16.41 -6.32
C THR A 180 -2.32 16.55 -4.82
N LEU A 181 -2.68 15.52 -4.04
CA LEU A 181 -2.49 15.52 -2.59
C LEU A 181 -1.04 15.18 -2.23
N SER A 182 -0.36 16.13 -1.61
CA SER A 182 0.94 15.86 -0.99
C SER A 182 0.80 14.90 0.21
N PRO A 183 1.88 14.20 0.62
CA PRO A 183 1.84 13.38 1.84
C PRO A 183 1.39 14.18 3.06
N GLY A 184 0.35 13.72 3.74
CA GLY A 184 -0.28 14.39 4.88
C GLY A 184 -1.50 15.25 4.51
N GLU A 185 -1.74 15.50 3.25
CA GLU A 185 -2.93 16.23 2.79
C GLU A 185 -4.15 15.32 2.63
N SER A 186 -5.31 15.92 2.84
CA SER A 186 -6.59 15.21 2.78
C SER A 186 -7.69 16.07 2.15
N ARG A 187 -8.67 15.41 1.54
CA ARG A 187 -9.89 16.04 1.03
C ARG A 187 -11.10 15.12 1.13
N LEU A 188 -12.26 15.70 1.10
CA LEU A 188 -13.51 14.93 0.96
C LEU A 188 -13.61 14.28 -0.43
N LEU A 189 -14.20 13.10 -0.46
CA LEU A 189 -14.59 12.45 -1.71
C LEU A 189 -15.87 13.07 -2.26
N THR A 190 -15.93 13.17 -3.59
CA THR A 190 -17.17 13.43 -4.30
C THR A 190 -18.07 12.20 -4.29
N GLN A 191 -19.36 12.39 -4.56
CA GLN A 191 -20.32 11.29 -4.65
C GLN A 191 -19.95 10.26 -5.74
N ALA A 192 -19.39 10.72 -6.87
CA ALA A 192 -18.93 9.86 -7.94
C ALA A 192 -17.75 8.98 -7.49
N GLU A 193 -16.80 9.54 -6.73
CA GLU A 193 -15.67 8.80 -6.20
C GLU A 193 -16.08 7.75 -5.15
N VAL A 194 -17.09 8.05 -4.32
CA VAL A 194 -17.65 7.08 -3.38
C VAL A 194 -18.24 5.87 -4.13
N GLN A 195 -18.89 6.10 -5.27
CA GLN A 195 -19.41 5.01 -6.11
C GLN A 195 -18.28 4.19 -6.74
N GLN A 196 -17.16 4.80 -7.12
CA GLN A 196 -15.99 4.11 -7.68
C GLN A 196 -15.35 3.12 -6.70
N LEU A 197 -15.40 3.38 -5.39
CA LEU A 197 -14.87 2.47 -4.37
C LEU A 197 -15.44 1.06 -4.44
N LEU A 198 -16.73 0.94 -4.80
CA LEU A 198 -17.44 -0.32 -4.87
C LEU A 198 -17.39 -0.96 -6.27
N GLN A 199 -16.79 -0.27 -7.25
CA GLN A 199 -16.61 -0.81 -8.58
C GLN A 199 -15.37 -1.71 -8.65
N PRO A 200 -15.35 -2.67 -9.59
CA PRO A 200 -14.16 -3.46 -9.87
C PRO A 200 -12.97 -2.56 -10.17
N ALA A 201 -11.81 -2.92 -9.64
CA ALA A 201 -10.58 -2.20 -9.94
C ALA A 201 -10.27 -2.27 -11.46
N PRO A 202 -9.67 -1.22 -12.05
CA PRO A 202 -9.29 -1.25 -13.45
C PRO A 202 -8.20 -2.30 -13.69
N PRO A 203 -7.95 -2.74 -14.93
CA PRO A 203 -6.89 -3.71 -15.23
C PRO A 203 -5.57 -3.31 -14.60
N LEU A 204 -4.85 -4.28 -14.01
CA LEU A 204 -3.54 -4.03 -13.45
C LEU A 204 -2.52 -3.96 -14.60
N THR A 205 -2.24 -2.75 -15.06
CA THR A 205 -1.21 -2.48 -16.05
C THR A 205 -0.34 -1.33 -15.56
N GLU A 206 0.89 -1.27 -16.02
CA GLU A 206 1.77 -0.14 -15.73
C GLU A 206 1.14 1.18 -16.19
N LYS A 207 0.55 1.19 -17.39
CA LYS A 207 -0.13 2.34 -17.97
C LYS A 207 -1.27 2.87 -17.07
N THR A 208 -2.06 1.98 -16.46
CA THR A 208 -3.19 2.36 -15.59
C THR A 208 -2.74 3.19 -14.39
N TYR A 209 -1.54 2.88 -13.84
CA TYR A 209 -1.05 3.52 -12.62
C TYR A 209 0.11 4.49 -12.88
N GLN A 210 0.48 4.71 -14.14
CA GLN A 210 1.66 5.50 -14.53
C GLN A 210 1.67 6.90 -13.90
N HIS A 211 0.52 7.55 -13.80
CA HIS A 211 0.39 8.88 -13.20
C HIS A 211 0.64 8.92 -11.68
N LEU A 212 0.59 7.77 -11.01
CA LEU A 212 0.89 7.62 -9.58
C LEU A 212 2.31 7.09 -9.32
N LEU A 213 3.00 6.65 -10.37
CA LEU A 213 4.34 6.07 -10.29
C LEU A 213 5.49 7.08 -10.30
N PRO A 214 5.37 8.31 -10.84
CA PRO A 214 6.47 9.28 -10.82
C PRO A 214 7.02 9.56 -9.42
N GLU A 215 6.20 9.42 -8.39
CA GLU A 215 6.63 9.52 -7.00
C GLU A 215 7.54 8.37 -6.54
N LEU A 216 7.64 7.31 -7.33
CA LEU A 216 8.60 6.23 -7.22
C LEU A 216 9.84 6.44 -8.10
N ASN A 217 9.99 7.61 -8.73
CA ASN A 217 11.23 7.99 -9.37
C ASN A 217 12.30 8.06 -8.29
N LEU A 218 12.92 6.92 -8.12
CA LEU A 218 14.17 6.78 -7.41
C LEU A 218 15.24 7.49 -8.24
N PRO A 219 16.10 8.26 -7.60
CA PRO A 219 17.18 8.94 -8.31
C PRO A 219 18.04 7.98 -9.12
#